data_defd89f9894504243656ba19299fa760
#
_entry.id   defd89f9894504243656ba19299fa760
#
_cell.length_a   1.000
_cell.length_b   1.000
_cell.length_c   1.000
_cell.angle_alpha   90.00
_cell.angle_beta   90.00
_cell.angle_gamma   90.00
#
_symmetry.space_group_name_H-M   'P 1'
#
loop_
_entity.id
_entity.type
_entity.pdbx_description
1 polymer ?
#
loop_
_entity_poly.entity_id
_entity_poly.type
_entity_poly.pdbx_seq_one_letter_code
_entity_poly.pdbx_strand_id
1 'polypeptide(L)'
;MDKLFNSRLTRPLTLNTFIIDNIYENPYKIREYALNQTYEHHSYHPGVRTNNIYMQPELYALLEKTFLSYNLKINDIHNYFQYNTADEYTWIHHDNVIYGEETYAGIIYLTPNAPILGGTAMYKYIDGNMNKLDTDLLQNKPNIMANAKDSSKWLKITQVGNIFNRLVIYNSNNYHSSMEYFGNNIQDARLMQLLFIYVKPL
;
A
#
# COMPACT_ATOMS: atom_id res chain seq x y z
N MET A 1 -10.62 34.68 19.04
CA MET A 1 -9.93 33.38 18.98
C MET A 1 -10.31 32.52 17.74
N ASP A 2 -11.09 33.06 16.80
CA ASP A 2 -11.74 32.28 15.74
C ASP A 2 -11.13 32.42 14.32
N LYS A 3 -9.94 33.04 14.18
CA LYS A 3 -9.31 33.22 12.87
C LYS A 3 -8.25 32.15 12.50
N LEU A 4 -7.91 31.27 13.41
CA LEU A 4 -6.86 30.24 13.18
C LEU A 4 -7.40 28.90 12.59
N PHE A 5 -8.71 28.69 12.60
CA PHE A 5 -9.31 27.45 12.09
C PHE A 5 -9.81 27.54 10.64
N ASN A 6 -10.08 28.72 10.11
CA ASN A 6 -10.72 28.87 8.80
C ASN A 6 -9.79 28.90 7.59
N SER A 7 -8.48 28.93 7.77
CA SER A 7 -7.53 28.98 6.61
C SER A 7 -6.96 27.64 6.17
N ARG A 8 -7.33 26.55 6.83
CA ARG A 8 -6.79 25.20 6.52
C ARG A 8 -7.78 24.22 5.86
N LEU A 9 -9.02 24.64 5.63
CA LEU A 9 -10.09 23.75 5.12
C LEU A 9 -10.37 23.90 3.62
N THR A 10 -9.50 24.54 2.86
CA THR A 10 -9.70 24.74 1.41
C THR A 10 -8.94 23.77 0.51
N ARG A 11 -8.29 22.75 1.06
CA ARG A 11 -7.88 21.60 0.25
C ARG A 11 -8.91 20.48 0.46
N PRO A 12 -9.42 19.86 -0.64
CA PRO A 12 -10.20 18.64 -0.45
C PRO A 12 -9.37 17.69 0.41
N LEU A 13 -10.01 17.08 1.40
CA LEU A 13 -9.40 16.01 2.20
C LEU A 13 -8.97 14.93 1.21
N THR A 14 -7.71 14.97 0.80
CA THR A 14 -7.14 13.85 0.04
C THR A 14 -7.07 12.68 1.00
N LEU A 15 -7.69 11.59 0.62
CA LEU A 15 -7.58 10.33 1.33
C LEU A 15 -6.11 9.91 1.33
N ASN A 16 -5.41 10.03 2.46
CA ASN A 16 -3.99 9.69 2.53
C ASN A 16 -3.77 8.22 2.86
N THR A 17 -4.37 7.75 3.95
CA THR A 17 -4.26 6.36 4.40
C THR A 17 -5.47 6.03 5.27
N PHE A 18 -6.06 4.86 5.07
CA PHE A 18 -7.05 4.33 5.99
C PHE A 18 -6.86 2.82 6.21
N ILE A 19 -7.38 2.34 7.33
CA ILE A 19 -7.23 0.98 7.80
C ILE A 19 -8.61 0.45 8.13
N ILE A 20 -8.92 -0.75 7.66
CA ILE A 20 -10.15 -1.47 7.99
C ILE A 20 -9.77 -2.87 8.46
N ASP A 21 -10.14 -3.21 9.69
CA ASP A 21 -9.97 -4.56 10.22
C ASP A 21 -11.17 -5.43 9.87
N ASN A 22 -10.95 -6.74 9.79
CA ASN A 22 -11.99 -7.74 9.51
C ASN A 22 -12.72 -7.48 8.19
N ILE A 23 -11.94 -7.22 7.11
CA ILE A 23 -12.46 -6.87 5.79
C ILE A 23 -13.31 -7.97 5.16
N TYR A 24 -12.93 -9.23 5.38
CA TYR A 24 -13.66 -10.41 4.92
C TYR A 24 -14.40 -11.08 6.07
N GLU A 25 -15.61 -11.50 5.84
CA GLU A 25 -16.39 -12.32 6.77
C GLU A 25 -15.73 -13.69 6.99
N ASN A 26 -15.20 -14.29 5.92
CA ASN A 26 -14.47 -15.55 5.98
C ASN A 26 -13.06 -15.44 5.36
N PRO A 27 -12.09 -14.84 6.09
CA PRO A 27 -10.75 -14.59 5.55
C PRO A 27 -9.95 -15.87 5.27
N TYR A 28 -10.28 -17.00 5.94
CA TYR A 28 -9.63 -18.27 5.68
C TYR A 28 -9.97 -18.84 4.31
N LYS A 29 -11.19 -18.63 3.81
CA LYS A 29 -11.54 -19.01 2.43
C LYS A 29 -10.75 -18.21 1.40
N ILE A 30 -10.56 -16.91 1.65
CA ILE A 30 -9.74 -16.06 0.76
C ILE A 30 -8.28 -16.52 0.78
N ARG A 31 -7.77 -16.82 1.98
CA ARG A 31 -6.43 -17.37 2.12
C ARG A 31 -6.29 -18.72 1.40
N GLU A 32 -7.21 -19.66 1.59
CA GLU A 32 -7.22 -20.95 0.90
C GLU A 32 -7.23 -20.77 -0.61
N TYR A 33 -8.06 -19.88 -1.11
CA TYR A 33 -8.07 -19.52 -2.53
C TYR A 33 -6.72 -18.98 -3.00
N ALA A 34 -6.10 -18.08 -2.23
CA ALA A 34 -4.78 -17.55 -2.52
C ALA A 34 -3.71 -18.66 -2.55
N LEU A 35 -3.69 -19.56 -1.55
CA LEU A 35 -2.71 -20.65 -1.47
C LEU A 35 -2.77 -21.61 -2.66
N ASN A 36 -3.89 -21.70 -3.37
CA ASN A 36 -4.10 -22.56 -4.54
C ASN A 36 -3.89 -21.84 -5.89
N GLN A 37 -3.40 -20.60 -5.91
CA GLN A 37 -3.11 -19.88 -7.14
C GLN A 37 -1.73 -20.22 -7.70
N THR A 38 -1.54 -19.93 -8.98
CA THR A 38 -0.22 -19.96 -9.62
C THR A 38 0.47 -18.61 -9.42
N TYR A 39 1.72 -18.66 -8.99
CA TYR A 39 2.56 -17.50 -8.73
C TYR A 39 3.73 -17.45 -9.69
N GLU A 40 4.07 -16.24 -10.15
CA GLU A 40 5.18 -15.98 -11.06
C GLU A 40 6.14 -14.98 -10.45
N HIS A 41 7.43 -15.15 -10.75
CA HIS A 41 8.47 -14.22 -10.34
C HIS A 41 8.63 -13.13 -11.41
N HIS A 42 8.69 -11.87 -10.96
CA HIS A 42 8.94 -10.72 -11.84
C HIS A 42 10.14 -9.92 -11.33
N SER A 43 10.96 -9.39 -12.24
CA SER A 43 12.18 -8.66 -11.89
C SER A 43 11.95 -7.26 -11.31
N TYR A 44 10.74 -6.72 -11.42
CA TYR A 44 10.42 -5.34 -11.02
C TYR A 44 9.76 -5.19 -9.64
N HIS A 45 9.49 -6.30 -8.95
CA HIS A 45 9.04 -6.29 -7.54
C HIS A 45 9.62 -7.52 -6.81
N PRO A 46 9.77 -7.45 -5.47
CA PRO A 46 10.17 -8.61 -4.68
C PRO A 46 9.02 -9.62 -4.58
N GLY A 47 9.38 -10.87 -4.31
CA GLY A 47 8.43 -11.96 -4.14
C GLY A 47 7.84 -12.47 -5.43
N VAL A 48 6.81 -13.27 -5.28
CA VAL A 48 6.06 -13.85 -6.38
C VAL A 48 4.61 -13.40 -6.33
N ARG A 49 4.03 -13.18 -7.50
CA ARG A 49 2.69 -12.60 -7.65
C ARG A 49 1.85 -13.44 -8.62
N THR A 50 0.55 -13.50 -8.39
CA THR A 50 -0.41 -14.08 -9.35
C THR A 50 -0.62 -13.13 -10.53
N ASN A 51 -1.20 -13.63 -11.61
CA ASN A 51 -1.88 -12.75 -12.57
C ASN A 51 -3.07 -12.05 -11.91
N ASN A 52 -3.67 -11.07 -12.61
CA ASN A 52 -4.86 -10.38 -12.09
C ASN A 52 -5.96 -11.40 -11.76
N ILE A 53 -6.46 -11.33 -10.53
CA ILE A 53 -7.47 -12.25 -10.02
C ILE A 53 -8.86 -11.60 -10.00
N TYR A 54 -9.89 -12.42 -9.94
CA TYR A 54 -11.26 -11.93 -9.81
C TYR A 54 -11.46 -11.17 -8.50
N MET A 55 -12.06 -9.97 -8.60
CA MET A 55 -12.42 -9.15 -7.45
C MET A 55 -13.70 -9.67 -6.80
N GLN A 56 -13.66 -9.90 -5.48
CA GLN A 56 -14.85 -10.25 -4.72
C GLN A 56 -15.86 -9.09 -4.73
N PRO A 57 -17.13 -9.32 -5.06
CA PRO A 57 -18.14 -8.26 -5.18
C PRO A 57 -18.30 -7.43 -3.91
N GLU A 58 -18.20 -8.07 -2.73
CA GLU A 58 -18.36 -7.43 -1.44
C GLU A 58 -17.20 -6.45 -1.16
N LEU A 59 -15.97 -6.85 -1.52
CA LEU A 59 -14.80 -5.98 -1.41
C LEU A 59 -14.94 -4.79 -2.37
N TYR A 60 -15.34 -5.04 -3.62
CA TYR A 60 -15.56 -3.97 -4.59
C TYR A 60 -16.61 -2.96 -4.09
N ALA A 61 -17.75 -3.43 -3.61
CA ALA A 61 -18.83 -2.57 -3.10
C ALA A 61 -18.38 -1.71 -1.90
N LEU A 62 -17.55 -2.29 -1.01
CA LEU A 62 -16.98 -1.55 0.11
C LEU A 62 -16.01 -0.46 -0.36
N LEU A 63 -15.11 -0.80 -1.28
CA LEU A 63 -14.16 0.17 -1.86
C LEU A 63 -14.91 1.29 -2.59
N GLU A 64 -15.87 0.95 -3.44
CA GLU A 64 -16.69 1.93 -4.16
C GLU A 64 -17.39 2.89 -3.20
N LYS A 65 -18.10 2.37 -2.19
CA LYS A 65 -18.75 3.20 -1.16
C LYS A 65 -17.74 4.11 -0.45
N THR A 66 -16.56 3.58 -0.15
CA THR A 66 -15.51 4.35 0.53
C THR A 66 -15.04 5.50 -0.34
N PHE A 67 -14.64 5.24 -1.58
CA PHE A 67 -14.13 6.28 -2.49
C PHE A 67 -15.22 7.31 -2.84
N LEU A 68 -16.46 6.90 -3.03
CA LEU A 68 -17.60 7.81 -3.25
C LEU A 68 -17.77 8.80 -2.09
N SER A 69 -17.51 8.40 -0.85
CA SER A 69 -17.59 9.31 0.30
C SER A 69 -16.51 10.41 0.29
N TYR A 70 -15.49 10.28 -0.55
CA TYR A 70 -14.45 11.28 -0.79
C TYR A 70 -14.61 12.00 -2.14
N ASN A 71 -15.78 11.89 -2.78
CA ASN A 71 -16.04 12.42 -4.14
C ASN A 71 -15.12 11.84 -5.21
N LEU A 72 -14.73 10.59 -5.04
CA LEU A 72 -13.91 9.84 -5.99
C LEU A 72 -14.71 8.65 -6.53
N LYS A 73 -14.59 8.41 -7.82
CA LYS A 73 -15.16 7.24 -8.50
C LYS A 73 -14.05 6.29 -8.91
N ILE A 74 -14.21 5.01 -8.60
CA ILE A 74 -13.31 3.97 -9.11
C ILE A 74 -13.48 3.84 -10.62
N ASN A 75 -12.37 3.91 -11.33
CA ASN A 75 -12.29 3.72 -12.77
C ASN A 75 -11.85 2.29 -13.12
N ASP A 76 -10.84 1.79 -12.39
CA ASP A 76 -10.31 0.43 -12.57
C ASP A 76 -9.66 -0.07 -11.27
N ILE A 77 -9.56 -1.39 -11.11
CA ILE A 77 -8.82 -2.04 -10.01
C ILE A 77 -8.06 -3.23 -10.56
N HIS A 78 -6.74 -3.23 -10.37
CA HIS A 78 -5.93 -4.42 -10.56
C HIS A 78 -5.78 -5.12 -9.21
N ASN A 79 -6.01 -6.43 -9.18
CA ASN A 79 -6.12 -7.24 -7.98
C ASN A 79 -5.25 -8.50 -8.09
N TYR A 80 -4.33 -8.72 -7.13
CA TYR A 80 -3.36 -9.79 -7.16
C TYR A 80 -3.20 -10.43 -5.78
N PHE A 81 -2.78 -11.68 -5.72
CA PHE A 81 -2.11 -12.20 -4.53
C PHE A 81 -0.60 -12.12 -4.71
N GLN A 82 0.10 -11.85 -3.62
CA GLN A 82 1.56 -11.84 -3.56
C GLN A 82 2.01 -12.43 -2.23
N TYR A 83 3.13 -13.16 -2.25
CA TYR A 83 3.84 -13.47 -1.02
C TYR A 83 5.33 -13.16 -1.13
N ASN A 84 5.93 -12.91 0.03
CA ASN A 84 7.35 -12.64 0.20
C ASN A 84 7.90 -13.48 1.34
N THR A 85 9.05 -14.12 1.11
CA THR A 85 9.77 -14.95 2.09
C THR A 85 10.87 -14.15 2.80
N ALA A 86 11.40 -14.67 3.90
CA ALA A 86 12.38 -13.98 4.75
C ALA A 86 13.71 -13.67 4.06
N ASP A 87 14.05 -14.36 2.99
CA ASP A 87 15.29 -14.19 2.22
C ASP A 87 15.21 -13.07 1.16
N GLU A 88 14.07 -12.43 1.03
CA GLU A 88 13.87 -11.34 0.08
C GLU A 88 14.19 -9.97 0.67
N TYR A 89 14.42 -8.99 -0.21
CA TYR A 89 14.74 -7.63 0.17
C TYR A 89 13.57 -6.69 -0.12
N THR A 90 13.35 -5.77 0.81
CA THR A 90 12.45 -4.64 0.61
C THR A 90 13.24 -3.35 0.36
N TRP A 91 12.61 -2.38 -0.29
CA TRP A 91 13.15 -1.02 -0.47
C TRP A 91 12.01 0.00 -0.40
N ILE A 92 12.36 1.23 -0.10
CA ILE A 92 11.39 2.33 -0.06
C ILE A 92 11.13 2.80 -1.49
N HIS A 93 9.86 2.84 -1.87
CA HIS A 93 9.42 3.24 -3.21
C HIS A 93 8.05 3.91 -3.14
N HIS A 94 7.62 4.48 -4.22
CA HIS A 94 6.24 4.81 -4.50
C HIS A 94 5.79 4.01 -5.72
N ASP A 95 4.49 3.72 -5.82
CA ASP A 95 3.95 3.06 -6.99
C ASP A 95 3.93 4.04 -8.17
N ASN A 96 4.08 3.49 -9.38
CA ASN A 96 4.00 4.32 -10.57
C ASN A 96 2.56 4.82 -10.74
N VAL A 97 2.43 6.14 -10.82
CA VAL A 97 1.15 6.80 -11.09
C VAL A 97 1.02 6.99 -12.59
N ILE A 98 -0.09 6.54 -13.16
CA ILE A 98 -0.45 6.86 -14.54
C ILE A 98 -0.77 8.35 -14.61
N TYR A 99 -0.19 9.03 -15.59
CA TYR A 99 -0.32 10.48 -15.72
C TYR A 99 -1.80 10.89 -15.88
N GLY A 100 -2.27 11.77 -14.99
CA GLY A 100 -3.65 12.28 -15.02
C GLY A 100 -4.68 11.48 -14.24
N GLU A 101 -4.30 10.36 -13.63
CA GLU A 101 -5.16 9.59 -12.75
C GLU A 101 -4.60 9.59 -11.32
N GLU A 102 -5.48 9.75 -10.33
CA GLU A 102 -5.14 9.52 -8.94
C GLU A 102 -5.22 8.02 -8.67
N THR A 103 -4.19 7.47 -8.06
CA THR A 103 -4.10 6.04 -7.75
C THR A 103 -3.89 5.79 -6.27
N TYR A 104 -4.45 4.69 -5.81
CA TYR A 104 -4.30 4.18 -4.44
C TYR A 104 -3.79 2.74 -4.49
N ALA A 105 -2.90 2.40 -3.56
CA ALA A 105 -2.53 1.03 -3.30
C ALA A 105 -3.29 0.50 -2.09
N GLY A 106 -3.68 -0.76 -2.14
CA GLY A 106 -4.33 -1.48 -1.04
C GLY A 106 -3.62 -2.79 -0.73
N ILE A 107 -3.51 -3.11 0.54
CA ILE A 107 -2.92 -4.36 1.02
C ILE A 107 -3.88 -5.01 2.00
N ILE A 108 -4.29 -6.27 1.74
CA ILE A 108 -5.01 -7.10 2.71
C ILE A 108 -4.07 -8.20 3.16
N TYR A 109 -3.78 -8.24 4.46
CA TYR A 109 -2.88 -9.25 5.03
C TYR A 109 -3.61 -10.57 5.22
N LEU A 110 -3.01 -11.66 4.70
CA LEU A 110 -3.64 -12.98 4.66
C LEU A 110 -2.85 -14.07 5.40
N THR A 111 -1.82 -13.73 6.17
CA THR A 111 -1.08 -14.69 7.01
C THR A 111 -1.58 -14.60 8.45
N PRO A 112 -2.24 -15.65 8.99
CA PRO A 112 -2.59 -15.71 10.40
C PRO A 112 -1.35 -15.69 11.29
N ASN A 113 -1.45 -15.06 12.46
CA ASN A 113 -0.36 -15.00 13.46
C ASN A 113 0.97 -14.44 12.91
N ALA A 114 0.91 -13.61 11.87
CA ALA A 114 2.08 -12.94 11.28
C ALA A 114 2.80 -12.07 12.32
N PRO A 115 4.14 -11.91 12.21
CA PRO A 115 4.85 -10.90 12.98
C PRO A 115 4.24 -9.51 12.70
N ILE A 116 3.95 -8.76 13.76
CA ILE A 116 3.35 -7.42 13.63
C ILE A 116 4.22 -6.48 12.77
N LEU A 117 5.54 -6.66 12.83
CA LEU A 117 6.53 -5.91 12.05
C LEU A 117 6.57 -6.31 10.56
N GLY A 118 5.92 -7.40 10.17
CA GLY A 118 5.73 -7.76 8.76
C GLY A 118 4.71 -6.87 8.02
N GLY A 119 4.39 -5.72 8.56
CA GLY A 119 3.42 -4.76 8.01
C GLY A 119 4.00 -3.83 6.95
N THR A 120 3.45 -2.61 6.88
CA THR A 120 3.82 -1.58 5.90
C THR A 120 4.12 -0.27 6.61
N ALA A 121 5.20 0.40 6.21
CA ALA A 121 5.55 1.72 6.72
C ALA A 121 5.55 2.76 5.60
N MET A 122 5.25 4.02 5.97
CA MET A 122 5.29 5.19 5.11
C MET A 122 6.46 6.08 5.49
N TYR A 123 7.06 6.73 4.51
CA TYR A 123 8.29 7.49 4.67
C TYR A 123 8.22 8.86 4.01
N LYS A 124 9.04 9.77 4.54
CA LYS A 124 9.42 11.02 3.87
C LYS A 124 10.91 10.98 3.56
N TYR A 125 11.26 11.41 2.36
CA TYR A 125 12.67 11.61 2.01
C TYR A 125 13.22 12.84 2.73
N ILE A 126 14.43 12.71 3.29
CA ILE A 126 15.14 13.79 3.98
C ILE A 126 16.50 13.98 3.32
N ASP A 127 16.74 15.13 2.73
CA ASP A 127 18.03 15.48 2.13
C ASP A 127 18.98 16.05 3.19
N GLY A 128 19.53 15.18 4.06
CA GLY A 128 20.55 15.57 5.05
C GLY A 128 20.16 16.64 6.07
N ASN A 129 19.04 17.31 5.88
CA ASN A 129 18.51 18.34 6.75
C ASN A 129 17.07 18.00 7.14
N MET A 130 16.87 17.50 8.35
CA MET A 130 15.56 17.04 8.84
C MET A 130 14.43 18.11 8.79
N ASN A 131 14.80 19.37 8.56
CA ASN A 131 13.84 20.49 8.49
C ASN A 131 13.37 20.79 7.06
N LYS A 132 13.96 20.18 6.02
CA LYS A 132 13.57 20.43 4.64
C LYS A 132 12.73 19.27 4.13
N LEU A 133 11.42 19.41 4.23
CA LEU A 133 10.50 18.57 3.47
C LEU A 133 10.67 18.94 2.01
N ASP A 134 11.27 18.08 1.22
CA ASP A 134 11.30 18.28 -0.23
C ASP A 134 9.90 17.99 -0.78
N THR A 135 9.16 19.05 -1.08
CA THR A 135 7.85 18.99 -1.73
C THR A 135 7.95 18.84 -3.24
N ASP A 136 9.14 19.01 -3.83
CA ASP A 136 9.39 18.90 -5.27
C ASP A 136 9.99 17.52 -5.66
N LEU A 137 9.50 16.47 -5.03
CA LEU A 137 9.98 15.10 -5.24
C LEU A 137 9.87 14.60 -6.70
N LEU A 138 9.03 15.23 -7.51
CA LEU A 138 8.87 14.86 -8.92
C LEU A 138 10.07 15.24 -9.79
N GLN A 139 10.83 16.28 -9.43
CA GLN A 139 11.98 16.75 -10.20
C GLN A 139 13.28 15.98 -9.88
N ASN A 140 13.38 15.36 -8.70
CA ASN A 140 14.58 14.66 -8.21
C ASN A 140 14.46 13.14 -8.16
N LYS A 141 13.54 12.53 -8.92
CA LYS A 141 13.29 11.08 -8.95
C LYS A 141 14.54 10.19 -9.04
N PRO A 142 15.54 10.46 -9.91
CA PRO A 142 16.72 9.58 -10.03
C PRO A 142 17.53 9.50 -8.73
N ASN A 143 17.72 10.61 -8.04
CA ASN A 143 18.52 10.66 -6.81
C ASN A 143 17.78 10.00 -5.64
N ILE A 144 16.47 10.13 -5.57
CA ILE A 144 15.65 9.54 -4.52
C ILE A 144 15.66 8.02 -4.64
N MET A 145 15.48 7.49 -5.85
CA MET A 145 15.49 6.04 -6.08
C MET A 145 16.86 5.40 -5.83
N ALA A 146 17.96 6.13 -6.07
CA ALA A 146 19.30 5.68 -5.70
C ALA A 146 19.45 5.46 -4.19
N ASN A 147 18.69 6.20 -3.38
CA ASN A 147 18.71 6.12 -1.91
C ASN A 147 17.60 5.20 -1.34
N ALA A 148 16.89 4.46 -2.16
CA ALA A 148 15.75 3.61 -1.75
C ALA A 148 16.08 2.61 -0.62
N LYS A 149 17.36 2.21 -0.51
CA LYS A 149 17.87 1.27 0.50
C LYS A 149 18.68 1.94 1.61
N ASP A 150 18.95 3.23 1.52
CA ASP A 150 19.67 3.99 2.55
C ASP A 150 18.70 4.59 3.56
N SER A 151 18.51 3.89 4.67
CA SER A 151 17.56 4.31 5.72
C SER A 151 17.91 5.69 6.33
N SER A 152 19.15 6.15 6.25
CA SER A 152 19.56 7.48 6.76
C SER A 152 18.96 8.64 5.98
N LYS A 153 18.44 8.38 4.76
CA LYS A 153 17.81 9.36 3.88
C LYS A 153 16.29 9.43 4.04
N TRP A 154 15.73 8.65 4.96
CA TRP A 154 14.29 8.52 5.11
C TRP A 154 13.84 8.69 6.55
N LEU A 155 12.81 9.49 6.74
CA LEU A 155 12.07 9.57 7.99
C LEU A 155 10.83 8.68 7.90
N LYS A 156 10.77 7.64 8.74
CA LYS A 156 9.54 6.86 8.87
C LYS A 156 8.48 7.70 9.59
N ILE A 157 7.36 7.97 8.94
CA ILE A 157 6.29 8.85 9.45
C ILE A 157 5.13 8.09 10.05
N THR A 158 4.89 6.86 9.58
CA THR A 158 3.88 5.96 10.15
C THR A 158 4.20 4.51 9.81
N GLN A 159 3.59 3.60 10.55
CA GLN A 159 3.63 2.17 10.26
C GLN A 159 2.30 1.52 10.62
N VAL A 160 1.92 0.52 9.83
CA VAL A 160 0.73 -0.29 10.03
C VAL A 160 1.16 -1.73 10.21
N GLY A 161 0.79 -2.34 11.34
CA GLY A 161 1.14 -3.74 11.64
C GLY A 161 0.43 -4.72 10.73
N ASN A 162 1.11 -5.85 10.45
CA ASN A 162 0.52 -6.99 9.77
C ASN A 162 -0.46 -7.68 10.71
N ILE A 163 -1.74 -7.46 10.50
CA ILE A 163 -2.83 -8.14 11.22
C ILE A 163 -3.67 -8.87 10.19
N PHE A 164 -3.89 -10.16 10.44
CA PHE A 164 -4.70 -11.01 9.56
C PHE A 164 -6.07 -10.39 9.29
N ASN A 165 -6.48 -10.34 8.02
CA ASN A 165 -7.74 -9.76 7.56
C ASN A 165 -7.86 -8.23 7.74
N ARG A 166 -6.72 -7.53 7.79
CA ARG A 166 -6.64 -6.06 7.78
C ARG A 166 -6.40 -5.57 6.36
N LEU A 167 -7.21 -4.61 5.93
CA LEU A 167 -6.98 -3.81 4.73
C LEU A 167 -6.31 -2.49 5.12
N VAL A 168 -5.25 -2.15 4.41
CA VAL A 168 -4.59 -0.84 4.45
C VAL A 168 -4.68 -0.25 3.07
N ILE A 169 -5.20 0.98 2.93
CA ILE A 169 -5.19 1.72 1.66
C ILE A 169 -4.43 3.03 1.85
N TYR A 170 -3.63 3.41 0.86
CA TYR A 170 -2.86 4.64 0.85
C TYR A 170 -2.70 5.18 -0.58
N ASN A 171 -2.48 6.49 -0.68
CA ASN A 171 -2.19 7.12 -1.97
C ASN A 171 -0.88 6.57 -2.54
N SER A 172 -0.87 6.13 -3.79
CA SER A 172 0.27 5.50 -4.46
C SER A 172 1.51 6.40 -4.57
N ASN A 173 1.35 7.71 -4.42
CA ASN A 173 2.47 8.66 -4.36
C ASN A 173 3.20 8.66 -3.01
N ASN A 174 2.65 8.03 -1.97
CA ASN A 174 3.33 7.94 -0.69
C ASN A 174 4.51 6.98 -0.81
N TYR A 175 5.70 7.44 -0.38
CA TYR A 175 6.84 6.54 -0.23
C TYR A 175 6.56 5.52 0.86
N HIS A 176 6.70 4.25 0.52
CA HIS A 176 6.38 3.15 1.42
C HIS A 176 7.30 1.96 1.21
N SER A 177 7.31 1.05 2.17
CA SER A 177 7.89 -0.28 2.04
C SER A 177 7.20 -1.27 2.97
N SER A 178 7.34 -2.56 2.68
CA SER A 178 7.20 -3.59 3.72
C SER A 178 8.25 -3.33 4.80
N MET A 179 7.90 -3.57 6.07
CA MET A 179 8.85 -3.35 7.16
C MET A 179 9.78 -4.56 7.32
N GLU A 180 9.21 -5.76 7.24
CA GLU A 180 9.93 -7.01 7.41
C GLU A 180 9.25 -8.11 6.59
N TYR A 181 10.06 -8.98 5.97
CA TYR A 181 9.60 -10.21 5.37
C TYR A 181 9.87 -11.38 6.31
N PHE A 182 9.06 -12.41 6.22
CA PHE A 182 9.10 -13.55 7.13
C PHE A 182 8.61 -14.81 6.45
N GLY A 183 8.88 -15.97 7.11
CA GLY A 183 8.50 -17.28 6.60
C GLY A 183 9.39 -17.79 5.47
N ASN A 184 9.25 -19.05 5.12
CA ASN A 184 10.10 -19.74 4.16
C ASN A 184 9.34 -20.23 2.92
N ASN A 185 8.02 -20.26 2.99
CA ASN A 185 7.14 -20.74 1.93
C ASN A 185 5.79 -20.05 1.99
N ILE A 186 4.92 -20.25 1.02
CA ILE A 186 3.64 -19.56 0.91
C ILE A 186 2.72 -19.75 2.14
N GLN A 187 2.87 -20.86 2.88
CA GLN A 187 2.03 -21.17 4.05
C GLN A 187 2.37 -20.28 5.25
N ASP A 188 3.63 -19.90 5.41
CA ASP A 188 4.11 -19.14 6.56
C ASP A 188 4.70 -17.77 6.20
N ALA A 189 4.87 -17.48 4.92
CA ALA A 189 5.38 -16.21 4.40
C ALA A 189 4.38 -15.04 4.53
N ARG A 190 4.85 -13.86 4.21
CA ARG A 190 4.01 -12.65 4.13
C ARG A 190 3.09 -12.73 2.91
N LEU A 191 1.97 -13.44 3.05
CA LEU A 191 0.93 -13.53 2.02
C LEU A 191 -0.03 -12.35 2.14
N MET A 192 -0.35 -11.74 1.00
CA MET A 192 -1.25 -10.59 0.94
C MET A 192 -2.04 -10.57 -0.37
N GLN A 193 -3.16 -9.88 -0.33
CA GLN A 193 -3.87 -9.43 -1.53
C GLN A 193 -3.50 -7.98 -1.78
N LEU A 194 -3.09 -7.65 -3.00
CA LEU A 194 -2.70 -6.32 -3.44
C LEU A 194 -3.77 -5.75 -4.35
N LEU A 195 -4.05 -4.48 -4.17
CA LEU A 195 -4.99 -3.70 -4.96
C LEU A 195 -4.27 -2.47 -5.51
N PHE A 196 -4.39 -2.22 -6.81
CA PHE A 196 -4.03 -0.95 -7.43
C PHE A 196 -5.33 -0.34 -7.95
N ILE A 197 -5.76 0.74 -7.31
CA ILE A 197 -7.09 1.33 -7.48
C ILE A 197 -6.93 2.66 -8.21
N TYR A 198 -7.48 2.75 -9.41
CA TYR A 198 -7.49 3.95 -10.24
C TYR A 198 -8.80 4.69 -10.00
N VAL A 199 -8.72 5.97 -9.65
CA VAL A 199 -9.88 6.79 -9.36
C VAL A 199 -9.85 8.10 -10.13
N LYS A 200 -11.03 8.69 -10.28
CA LYS A 200 -11.20 10.03 -10.82
C LYS A 200 -12.19 10.81 -9.97
N PRO A 201 -12.12 12.14 -9.93
CA PRO A 201 -13.15 12.98 -9.33
C PRO A 201 -14.55 12.69 -9.91
N LEU A 202 -15.58 12.81 -9.08
CA LEU A 202 -16.97 12.75 -9.49
C LEU A 202 -17.36 13.96 -10.32
#